data_8dfe2958c75e80c4febcd1619edc2889
#
_entry.id   8dfe2958c75e80c4febcd1619edc2889
#
_cell.length_a   1.000
_cell.length_b   1.000
_cell.length_c   1.000
_cell.angle_alpha   90.00
_cell.angle_beta   90.00
_cell.angle_gamma   90.00
#
_symmetry.space_group_name_H-M   'P 1'
#
loop_
_entity.id
_entity.type
_entity.pdbx_description
1 polymer ?
#
loop_
_entity_poly.entity_id
_entity_poly.type
_entity_poly.pdbx_seq_one_letter_code
_entity_poly.pdbx_strand_id
1 'polypeptide(L)'
;MNTDQPCQVRKNTVSQLFANPVRLLAPMEGLTDPLMRQILTQIASDLGHPYDWSVSEFIRITQHVLPAHVFYKYVPELHRDAKTSSGTPIHVQLLGSEAQLMAENAAYAAELGAPAIDINFGCPAKTVNSHRGGSVLLDEPETMYEIISAVRGAVPDHLPVSAKIRLGYTDTSRMDDIRGAIASSGADWLTIHARTKTQGYKPPAYWDKIQNFNALSIPVIANGEIWTAEQAQNCMQQAATQHLMLGRGAVTRPDLVAQVDNNAENLDNTATLLWQDLIAHQINFLEGAAKSDVVLVGRYKQWLGMLTKGFSEAQTLWEEIKREKNRTVIINALQASVR
;
A
#
# COMPACT_ATOMS: atom_id res chain seq x y z
N MET A 1 11.31 13.33 34.53
CA MET A 1 10.33 13.61 33.45
C MET A 1 9.66 12.31 33.12
N ASN A 2 8.34 12.27 33.01
CA ASN A 2 7.58 11.01 32.89
C ASN A 2 7.78 10.40 31.49
N THR A 3 8.66 9.42 31.36
CA THR A 3 9.03 8.76 30.11
C THR A 3 7.87 7.94 29.49
N ASP A 4 6.80 7.69 30.26
CA ASP A 4 5.65 6.87 29.83
C ASP A 4 4.62 7.65 28.98
N GLN A 5 4.64 8.98 29.01
CA GLN A 5 3.63 9.80 28.36
C GLN A 5 3.64 9.70 26.81
N PRO A 6 4.79 9.76 26.10
CA PRO A 6 4.82 9.61 24.63
C PRO A 6 4.42 8.21 24.16
N CYS A 7 4.81 7.16 24.87
CA CYS A 7 4.41 5.78 24.58
C CYS A 7 2.88 5.60 24.72
N GLN A 8 2.25 6.23 25.72
CA GLN A 8 0.80 6.19 25.90
C GLN A 8 0.07 6.93 24.77
N VAL A 9 0.60 8.07 24.30
CA VAL A 9 0.05 8.81 23.14
C VAL A 9 0.02 7.92 21.91
N ARG A 10 1.11 7.22 21.58
CA ARG A 10 1.18 6.29 20.45
C ARG A 10 0.16 5.17 20.57
N LYS A 11 0.06 4.52 21.73
CA LYS A 11 -0.92 3.44 21.97
C LYS A 11 -2.34 3.94 21.77
N ASN A 12 -2.66 5.14 22.21
CA ASN A 12 -3.96 5.77 22.02
C ASN A 12 -4.20 6.05 20.51
N THR A 13 -3.19 6.57 19.79
CA THR A 13 -3.25 6.78 18.34
C THR A 13 -3.55 5.48 17.61
N VAL A 14 -2.80 4.41 17.91
CA VAL A 14 -3.03 3.08 17.29
C VAL A 14 -4.42 2.56 17.64
N SER A 15 -4.85 2.64 18.89
CA SER A 15 -6.19 2.22 19.30
C SER A 15 -7.30 3.00 18.58
N GLN A 16 -7.10 4.29 18.32
CA GLN A 16 -8.04 5.10 17.55
C GLN A 16 -8.07 4.71 16.05
N LEU A 17 -6.89 4.49 15.44
CA LEU A 17 -6.78 4.05 14.05
C LEU A 17 -7.51 2.72 13.80
N PHE A 18 -7.48 1.81 14.78
CA PHE A 18 -8.08 0.48 14.66
C PHE A 18 -9.37 0.32 15.47
N ALA A 19 -10.01 1.42 15.89
CA ALA A 19 -11.31 1.39 16.56
C ALA A 19 -12.42 0.82 15.65
N ASN A 20 -12.28 1.00 14.35
CA ASN A 20 -13.16 0.48 13.31
C ASN A 20 -12.34 -0.36 12.31
N PRO A 21 -13.00 -1.18 11.47
CA PRO A 21 -12.35 -1.83 10.33
C PRO A 21 -11.63 -0.81 9.43
N VAL A 22 -10.35 -1.04 9.14
CA VAL A 22 -9.56 -0.12 8.29
C VAL A 22 -9.43 -0.63 6.86
N ARG A 23 -9.39 0.29 5.90
CA ARG A 23 -9.19 0.07 4.48
C ARG A 23 -7.99 0.85 3.99
N LEU A 24 -6.96 0.14 3.54
CA LEU A 24 -5.72 0.73 3.11
C LEU A 24 -5.49 0.56 1.62
N LEU A 25 -4.88 1.56 0.99
CA LEU A 25 -4.32 1.43 -0.34
C LEU A 25 -2.89 0.91 -0.25
N ALA A 26 -2.60 -0.21 -0.93
CA ALA A 26 -1.32 -0.89 -0.86
C ALA A 26 -0.19 -0.15 -1.60
N PRO A 27 1.05 -0.25 -1.09
CA PRO A 27 2.24 0.14 -1.83
C PRO A 27 2.51 -0.85 -2.97
N MET A 28 2.60 -0.35 -4.19
CA MET A 28 2.90 -1.16 -5.39
C MET A 28 3.90 -0.41 -6.26
N GLU A 29 5.18 -0.84 -6.21
CA GLU A 29 6.27 -0.20 -6.97
C GLU A 29 5.94 -0.11 -8.46
N GLY A 30 6.11 1.08 -9.03
CA GLY A 30 5.80 1.38 -10.43
C GLY A 30 4.30 1.37 -10.76
N LEU A 31 3.41 1.31 -9.78
CA LEU A 31 1.96 1.34 -9.99
C LEU A 31 1.24 2.38 -9.12
N THR A 32 1.47 2.39 -7.81
CA THR A 32 0.88 3.38 -6.90
C THR A 32 1.85 4.51 -6.56
N ASP A 33 2.40 5.13 -7.62
CA ASP A 33 3.19 6.36 -7.50
C ASP A 33 2.33 7.54 -6.97
N PRO A 34 2.91 8.70 -6.68
CA PRO A 34 2.17 9.83 -6.12
C PRO A 34 0.93 10.23 -6.93
N LEU A 35 1.03 10.20 -8.27
CA LEU A 35 -0.10 10.55 -9.14
C LEU A 35 -1.23 9.53 -9.04
N MET A 36 -0.92 8.25 -9.08
CA MET A 36 -1.93 7.19 -8.95
C MET A 36 -2.56 7.17 -7.56
N ARG A 37 -1.77 7.34 -6.49
CA ARG A 37 -2.33 7.46 -5.12
C ARG A 37 -3.32 8.61 -5.02
N GLN A 38 -2.94 9.77 -5.55
CA GLN A 38 -3.79 10.95 -5.58
C GLN A 38 -5.14 10.66 -6.25
N ILE A 39 -5.12 9.96 -7.39
CA ILE A 39 -6.34 9.65 -8.15
C ILE A 39 -7.19 8.61 -7.44
N LEU A 40 -6.61 7.49 -7.00
CA LEU A 40 -7.37 6.42 -6.36
C LEU A 40 -7.98 6.87 -5.03
N THR A 41 -7.26 7.69 -4.24
CA THR A 41 -7.79 8.21 -2.98
C THR A 41 -8.85 9.30 -3.21
N GLN A 42 -8.74 10.06 -4.31
CA GLN A 42 -9.78 11.03 -4.70
C GLN A 42 -11.08 10.31 -5.09
N ILE A 43 -11.00 9.29 -5.96
CA ILE A 43 -12.17 8.50 -6.36
C ILE A 43 -12.85 7.87 -5.15
N ALA A 44 -12.07 7.27 -4.24
CA ALA A 44 -12.60 6.68 -3.02
C ALA A 44 -13.32 7.72 -2.13
N SER A 45 -12.76 8.90 -2.00
CA SER A 45 -13.34 10.03 -1.25
C SER A 45 -14.62 10.56 -1.91
N ASP A 46 -14.64 10.70 -3.24
CA ASP A 46 -15.81 11.17 -4.01
C ASP A 46 -16.99 10.19 -3.88
N LEU A 47 -16.70 8.90 -3.69
CA LEU A 47 -17.70 7.86 -3.44
C LEU A 47 -18.14 7.79 -1.95
N GLY A 48 -17.59 8.63 -1.08
CA GLY A 48 -17.90 8.64 0.36
C GLY A 48 -17.22 7.55 1.18
N HIS A 49 -16.29 6.79 0.59
CA HIS A 49 -15.56 5.70 1.23
C HIS A 49 -14.03 5.92 1.14
N PRO A 50 -13.49 6.98 1.79
CA PRO A 50 -12.07 7.27 1.73
C PRO A 50 -11.24 6.14 2.36
N TYR A 51 -10.05 5.91 1.84
CA TYR A 51 -9.08 5.06 2.52
C TYR A 51 -8.67 5.71 3.85
N ASP A 52 -8.52 4.91 4.91
CA ASP A 52 -8.01 5.38 6.20
C ASP A 52 -6.59 5.92 6.07
N TRP A 53 -5.75 5.22 5.29
CA TRP A 53 -4.45 5.72 4.80
C TRP A 53 -3.97 4.93 3.58
N SER A 54 -2.98 5.47 2.91
CA SER A 54 -2.21 4.78 1.88
C SER A 54 -0.75 4.64 2.33
N VAL A 55 -0.08 3.61 1.84
CA VAL A 55 1.36 3.43 2.06
C VAL A 55 2.09 3.80 0.77
N SER A 56 3.18 4.55 0.89
CA SER A 56 3.98 4.95 -0.28
C SER A 56 4.68 3.76 -0.93
N GLU A 57 5.08 3.91 -2.19
CA GLU A 57 6.12 3.04 -2.73
C GLU A 57 7.34 3.08 -1.79
N PHE A 58 8.05 1.95 -1.67
CA PHE A 58 9.18 1.91 -0.73
C PHE A 58 10.34 2.81 -1.18
N ILE A 59 10.95 3.47 -0.21
CA ILE A 59 12.23 4.17 -0.37
C ILE A 59 13.32 3.17 0.00
N ARG A 60 14.21 2.89 -0.96
CA ARG A 60 15.27 1.92 -0.76
C ARG A 60 16.47 2.54 -0.04
N ILE A 61 16.80 1.99 1.14
CA ILE A 61 17.95 2.39 1.96
C ILE A 61 19.10 1.42 1.69
N THR A 62 20.30 1.94 1.38
CA THR A 62 21.45 1.11 1.01
C THR A 62 22.73 1.43 1.75
N GLN A 63 23.25 2.65 1.66
CA GLN A 63 24.62 2.97 2.11
C GLN A 63 24.72 4.19 3.02
N HIS A 64 23.71 5.07 3.02
CA HIS A 64 23.74 6.32 3.78
C HIS A 64 22.33 6.84 4.05
N VAL A 65 22.22 7.85 4.90
CA VAL A 65 20.99 8.61 5.08
C VAL A 65 20.69 9.37 3.78
N LEU A 66 19.50 9.15 3.25
CA LEU A 66 19.07 9.74 1.99
C LEU A 66 18.73 11.24 2.17
N PRO A 67 19.05 12.08 1.20
CA PRO A 67 18.68 13.50 1.26
C PRO A 67 17.17 13.70 1.07
N ALA A 68 16.63 14.79 1.62
CA ALA A 68 15.19 15.11 1.64
C ALA A 68 14.51 15.00 0.27
N HIS A 69 15.20 15.42 -0.81
CA HIS A 69 14.62 15.38 -2.16
C HIS A 69 14.25 13.95 -2.62
N VAL A 70 14.90 12.90 -2.08
CA VAL A 70 14.55 11.52 -2.37
C VAL A 70 13.21 11.18 -1.69
N PHE A 71 13.02 11.57 -0.43
CA PHE A 71 11.73 11.38 0.25
C PHE A 71 10.61 12.13 -0.47
N TYR A 72 10.81 13.38 -0.81
CA TYR A 72 9.83 14.18 -1.56
C TYR A 72 9.52 13.65 -2.97
N LYS A 73 10.48 12.97 -3.60
CA LYS A 73 10.25 12.31 -4.90
C LYS A 73 9.22 11.16 -4.78
N TYR A 74 9.32 10.35 -3.72
CA TYR A 74 8.42 9.21 -3.48
C TYR A 74 7.15 9.61 -2.72
N VAL A 75 7.25 10.63 -1.89
CA VAL A 75 6.16 11.11 -1.01
C VAL A 75 6.12 12.65 -1.04
N PRO A 76 5.71 13.25 -2.19
CA PRO A 76 5.57 14.71 -2.27
C PRO A 76 4.50 15.25 -1.33
N GLU A 77 3.63 14.38 -0.84
CA GLU A 77 2.61 14.68 0.16
C GLU A 77 3.21 15.21 1.47
N LEU A 78 4.48 14.89 1.79
CA LEU A 78 5.21 15.45 2.94
C LEU A 78 5.27 17.00 2.95
N HIS A 79 5.13 17.64 1.78
CA HIS A 79 4.99 19.10 1.68
C HIS A 79 3.58 19.60 2.09
N ARG A 80 2.62 18.70 2.38
CA ARG A 80 1.21 18.99 2.64
C ARG A 80 0.67 18.08 3.76
N ASP A 81 1.32 18.12 4.91
CA ASP A 81 0.97 17.33 6.10
C ASP A 81 0.86 15.81 5.82
N ALA A 82 1.65 15.33 4.87
CA ALA A 82 1.67 13.94 4.40
C ALA A 82 0.27 13.40 3.99
N LYS A 83 -0.53 14.23 3.34
CA LYS A 83 -1.89 13.87 2.88
C LYS A 83 -2.05 14.10 1.38
N THR A 84 -2.86 13.25 0.75
CA THR A 84 -3.37 13.51 -0.60
C THR A 84 -4.34 14.70 -0.59
N SER A 85 -4.72 15.21 -1.76
CA SER A 85 -5.70 16.32 -1.85
C SER A 85 -7.06 15.94 -1.28
N SER A 86 -7.43 14.66 -1.30
CA SER A 86 -8.65 14.13 -0.67
C SER A 86 -8.54 13.95 0.85
N GLY A 87 -7.37 14.26 1.45
CA GLY A 87 -7.15 14.17 2.89
C GLY A 87 -6.64 12.83 3.38
N THR A 88 -6.44 11.82 2.51
CA THR A 88 -5.92 10.50 2.90
C THR A 88 -4.46 10.60 3.35
N PRO A 89 -4.12 10.18 4.59
CA PRO A 89 -2.75 10.16 5.09
C PRO A 89 -1.86 9.20 4.29
N ILE A 90 -0.57 9.55 4.14
CA ILE A 90 0.43 8.71 3.47
C ILE A 90 1.49 8.28 4.47
N HIS A 91 1.56 6.99 4.77
CA HIS A 91 2.63 6.40 5.56
C HIS A 91 3.86 6.17 4.69
N VAL A 92 5.03 6.53 5.19
CA VAL A 92 6.30 6.40 4.45
C VAL A 92 6.82 4.98 4.59
N GLN A 93 6.98 4.27 3.47
CA GLN A 93 7.53 2.92 3.49
C GLN A 93 9.03 2.93 3.18
N LEU A 94 9.81 2.26 4.02
CA LEU A 94 11.25 2.05 3.86
C LEU A 94 11.56 0.58 3.56
N LEU A 95 12.65 0.35 2.82
CA LEU A 95 13.17 -0.97 2.52
C LEU A 95 14.69 -0.97 2.60
N GLY A 96 15.24 -1.82 3.42
CA GLY A 96 16.68 -1.98 3.61
C GLY A 96 16.99 -3.22 4.44
N SER A 97 18.26 -3.48 4.71
CA SER A 97 18.73 -4.65 5.46
C SER A 97 19.69 -4.31 6.60
N GLU A 98 20.11 -3.05 6.70
CA GLU A 98 21.03 -2.62 7.74
C GLU A 98 20.27 -1.81 8.79
N ALA A 99 20.20 -2.32 10.03
CA ALA A 99 19.32 -1.81 11.08
C ALA A 99 19.58 -0.34 11.44
N GLN A 100 20.87 0.05 11.55
CA GLN A 100 21.22 1.43 11.91
C GLN A 100 20.87 2.42 10.81
N LEU A 101 21.14 2.09 9.54
CA LEU A 101 20.78 2.96 8.42
C LEU A 101 19.26 3.06 8.24
N MET A 102 18.52 1.97 8.49
CA MET A 102 17.06 1.99 8.48
C MET A 102 16.53 2.91 9.58
N ALA A 103 17.09 2.85 10.78
CA ALA A 103 16.73 3.69 11.91
C ALA A 103 16.98 5.18 11.64
N GLU A 104 18.15 5.53 11.12
CA GLU A 104 18.52 6.91 10.79
C GLU A 104 17.61 7.51 9.70
N ASN A 105 17.32 6.73 8.64
CA ASN A 105 16.40 7.18 7.59
C ASN A 105 14.95 7.28 8.06
N ALA A 106 14.54 6.41 8.98
CA ALA A 106 13.20 6.47 9.59
C ALA A 106 13.03 7.69 10.48
N ALA A 107 14.04 8.00 11.31
CA ALA A 107 14.06 9.23 12.11
C ALA A 107 13.99 10.47 11.22
N TYR A 108 14.78 10.48 10.13
CA TYR A 108 14.75 11.59 9.18
C TYR A 108 13.41 11.71 8.44
N ALA A 109 12.77 10.59 8.05
CA ALA A 109 11.42 10.63 7.48
C ALA A 109 10.39 11.23 8.47
N ALA A 110 10.52 10.91 9.77
CA ALA A 110 9.69 11.51 10.81
C ALA A 110 9.92 13.02 10.95
N GLU A 111 11.18 13.50 10.88
CA GLU A 111 11.52 14.92 10.86
C GLU A 111 10.93 15.65 9.64
N LEU A 112 10.84 14.97 8.49
CA LEU A 112 10.19 15.49 7.28
C LEU A 112 8.66 15.47 7.33
N GLY A 113 8.06 14.99 8.44
CA GLY A 113 6.62 15.00 8.68
C GLY A 113 5.89 13.72 8.35
N ALA A 114 6.58 12.57 8.23
CA ALA A 114 5.90 11.29 8.06
C ALA A 114 5.00 10.98 9.26
N PRO A 115 3.69 10.66 9.06
CA PRO A 115 2.76 10.38 10.15
C PRO A 115 2.94 8.99 10.75
N ALA A 116 3.57 8.08 10.01
CA ALA A 116 3.97 6.74 10.42
C ALA A 116 5.06 6.20 9.49
N ILE A 117 5.83 5.24 9.98
CA ILE A 117 6.85 4.52 9.20
C ILE A 117 6.39 3.09 8.99
N ASP A 118 6.43 2.61 7.76
CA ASP A 118 6.19 1.20 7.41
C ASP A 118 7.46 0.55 6.87
N ILE A 119 7.75 -0.69 7.27
CA ILE A 119 8.96 -1.41 6.87
C ILE A 119 8.59 -2.56 5.95
N ASN A 120 9.20 -2.60 4.77
CA ASN A 120 8.90 -3.59 3.74
C ASN A 120 9.81 -4.83 3.83
N PHE A 121 9.24 -5.94 4.28
CA PHE A 121 9.83 -7.29 4.22
C PHE A 121 9.12 -8.20 3.20
N GLY A 122 8.39 -7.62 2.25
CA GLY A 122 7.59 -8.40 1.30
C GLY A 122 7.96 -8.24 -0.17
N CYS A 123 8.90 -7.35 -0.53
CA CYS A 123 9.28 -7.10 -1.93
C CYS A 123 9.95 -8.33 -2.55
N PRO A 124 9.38 -8.91 -3.65
CA PRO A 124 9.90 -10.12 -4.27
C PRO A 124 10.96 -9.84 -5.37
N ALA A 125 11.28 -8.58 -5.66
CA ALA A 125 12.15 -8.18 -6.76
C ALA A 125 13.56 -8.77 -6.61
N LYS A 126 14.09 -9.38 -7.67
CA LYS A 126 15.41 -10.01 -7.66
C LYS A 126 16.51 -9.03 -7.27
N THR A 127 16.48 -7.80 -7.81
CA THR A 127 17.44 -6.74 -7.52
C THR A 127 17.41 -6.26 -6.07
N VAL A 128 16.29 -6.37 -5.39
CA VAL A 128 16.14 -6.07 -3.96
C VAL A 128 16.69 -7.24 -3.13
N ASN A 129 16.29 -8.46 -3.46
CA ASN A 129 16.65 -9.66 -2.72
C ASN A 129 18.15 -10.00 -2.86
N SER A 130 18.78 -9.75 -4.03
CA SER A 130 20.23 -9.94 -4.21
C SER A 130 21.10 -9.02 -3.33
N HIS A 131 20.51 -7.93 -2.81
CA HIS A 131 21.15 -7.03 -1.85
C HIS A 131 20.60 -7.21 -0.43
N ARG A 132 20.11 -8.39 -0.12
CA ARG A 132 19.59 -8.82 1.20
C ARG A 132 18.44 -7.94 1.72
N GLY A 133 17.63 -7.29 0.85
CA GLY A 133 16.47 -6.49 1.25
C GLY A 133 15.14 -7.15 0.90
N GLY A 134 14.06 -6.68 1.50
CA GLY A 134 12.70 -7.14 1.22
C GLY A 134 12.45 -8.59 1.67
N SER A 135 11.85 -9.42 0.80
CA SER A 135 11.34 -10.73 1.19
C SER A 135 12.39 -11.77 1.55
N VAL A 136 13.65 -11.58 1.18
CA VAL A 136 14.76 -12.49 1.60
C VAL A 136 14.93 -12.50 3.12
N LEU A 137 14.63 -11.39 3.79
CA LEU A 137 14.73 -11.27 5.25
C LEU A 137 13.67 -12.11 6.00
N LEU A 138 12.68 -12.66 5.31
CA LEU A 138 11.74 -13.62 5.92
C LEU A 138 12.40 -14.95 6.31
N ASP A 139 13.59 -15.26 5.77
CA ASP A 139 14.42 -16.37 6.21
C ASP A 139 15.38 -15.97 7.37
N GLU A 140 15.40 -14.70 7.76
CA GLU A 140 16.24 -14.10 8.81
C GLU A 140 15.40 -13.33 9.85
N PRO A 141 14.52 -13.97 10.64
CA PRO A 141 13.64 -13.30 11.60
C PRO A 141 14.39 -12.45 12.64
N GLU A 142 15.60 -12.86 13.02
CA GLU A 142 16.46 -12.11 13.93
C GLU A 142 16.85 -10.76 13.33
N THR A 143 17.22 -10.72 12.05
CA THR A 143 17.50 -9.46 11.32
C THR A 143 16.23 -8.59 11.19
N MET A 144 15.05 -9.19 10.98
CA MET A 144 13.79 -8.45 11.00
C MET A 144 13.53 -7.78 12.35
N TYR A 145 13.75 -8.53 13.46
CA TYR A 145 13.63 -7.99 14.80
C TYR A 145 14.59 -6.81 15.02
N GLU A 146 15.87 -6.95 14.65
CA GLU A 146 16.89 -5.90 14.78
C GLU A 146 16.49 -4.63 14.02
N ILE A 147 16.05 -4.77 12.77
CA ILE A 147 15.62 -3.63 11.95
C ILE A 147 14.42 -2.92 12.56
N ILE A 148 13.37 -3.66 12.91
CA ILE A 148 12.14 -3.04 13.44
C ILE A 148 12.43 -2.38 14.79
N SER A 149 13.19 -3.04 15.67
CA SER A 149 13.54 -2.50 16.99
C SER A 149 14.40 -1.25 16.89
N ALA A 150 15.38 -1.22 15.96
CA ALA A 150 16.22 -0.05 15.72
C ALA A 150 15.39 1.12 15.17
N VAL A 151 14.52 0.87 14.20
CA VAL A 151 13.58 1.88 13.65
C VAL A 151 12.65 2.38 14.74
N ARG A 152 12.07 1.48 15.56
CA ARG A 152 11.20 1.89 16.69
C ARG A 152 11.92 2.77 17.68
N GLY A 153 13.19 2.44 18.00
CA GLY A 153 14.01 3.21 18.93
C GLY A 153 14.42 4.60 18.42
N ALA A 154 14.50 4.79 17.10
CA ALA A 154 14.91 6.05 16.49
C ALA A 154 13.73 6.97 16.13
N VAL A 155 12.57 6.39 15.81
CA VAL A 155 11.36 7.18 15.48
C VAL A 155 10.74 7.72 16.78
N PRO A 156 10.29 9.00 16.82
CA PRO A 156 9.64 9.56 17.99
C PRO A 156 8.52 8.67 18.55
N ASP A 157 8.45 8.55 19.86
CA ASP A 157 7.53 7.63 20.56
C ASP A 157 6.04 7.84 20.26
N HIS A 158 5.64 9.01 19.78
CA HIS A 158 4.25 9.29 19.43
C HIS A 158 3.88 8.83 18.00
N LEU A 159 4.87 8.52 17.15
CA LEU A 159 4.64 8.07 15.78
C LEU A 159 4.65 6.54 15.69
N PRO A 160 3.66 5.94 15.01
CA PRO A 160 3.62 4.49 14.80
C PRO A 160 4.72 3.96 13.86
N VAL A 161 5.13 2.71 14.11
CA VAL A 161 6.02 1.93 13.23
C VAL A 161 5.34 0.61 12.92
N SER A 162 5.17 0.28 11.64
CA SER A 162 4.56 -0.96 11.17
C SER A 162 5.48 -1.78 10.29
N ALA A 163 5.11 -3.02 10.07
CA ALA A 163 5.80 -3.89 9.13
C ALA A 163 4.84 -4.50 8.11
N LYS A 164 5.32 -4.67 6.88
CA LYS A 164 4.61 -5.36 5.82
C LYS A 164 5.40 -6.58 5.34
N ILE A 165 4.83 -7.76 5.52
CA ILE A 165 5.47 -9.06 5.26
C ILE A 165 4.73 -9.89 4.21
N ARG A 166 5.33 -11.03 3.86
CA ARG A 166 4.68 -12.20 3.26
C ARG A 166 4.67 -13.35 4.26
N LEU A 167 3.99 -14.46 3.90
CA LEU A 167 3.91 -15.68 4.73
C LEU A 167 5.26 -16.41 4.91
N GLY A 168 6.29 -16.03 4.17
CA GLY A 168 7.62 -16.58 4.16
C GLY A 168 8.30 -16.33 2.82
N TYR A 169 9.55 -16.75 2.70
CA TYR A 169 10.34 -16.64 1.46
C TYR A 169 10.02 -17.78 0.51
N THR A 170 10.48 -18.98 0.79
CA THR A 170 10.20 -20.18 -0.02
C THR A 170 8.87 -20.81 0.35
N ASP A 171 8.64 -21.01 1.63
CA ASP A 171 7.47 -21.65 2.21
C ASP A 171 7.07 -20.97 3.53
N THR A 172 6.24 -21.62 4.33
CA THR A 172 5.70 -21.08 5.59
C THR A 172 6.37 -21.64 6.85
N SER A 173 7.49 -22.37 6.73
CA SER A 173 8.15 -23.04 7.85
C SER A 173 8.68 -22.08 8.92
N ARG A 174 9.01 -20.83 8.53
CA ARG A 174 9.53 -19.79 9.43
C ARG A 174 8.44 -18.88 10.04
N MET A 175 7.14 -19.19 9.82
CA MET A 175 6.06 -18.30 10.27
C MET A 175 6.06 -18.04 11.78
N ASP A 176 6.36 -19.06 12.58
CA ASP A 176 6.40 -18.91 14.05
C ASP A 176 7.59 -18.04 14.50
N ASP A 177 8.74 -18.20 13.86
CA ASP A 177 9.94 -17.38 14.14
C ASP A 177 9.68 -15.92 13.73
N ILE A 178 9.07 -15.69 12.54
CA ILE A 178 8.68 -14.36 12.07
C ILE A 178 7.69 -13.73 13.06
N ARG A 179 6.68 -14.49 13.52
CA ARG A 179 5.72 -14.00 14.51
C ARG A 179 6.40 -13.61 15.82
N GLY A 180 7.35 -14.43 16.31
CA GLY A 180 8.13 -14.14 17.50
C GLY A 180 8.97 -12.87 17.38
N ALA A 181 9.64 -12.69 16.23
CA ALA A 181 10.39 -11.48 15.91
C ALA A 181 9.51 -10.23 15.94
N ILE A 182 8.34 -10.27 15.29
CA ILE A 182 7.38 -9.15 15.27
C ILE A 182 6.85 -8.86 16.68
N ALA A 183 6.47 -9.91 17.44
CA ALA A 183 5.92 -9.74 18.80
C ALA A 183 6.86 -8.98 19.74
N SER A 184 8.17 -9.15 19.57
CA SER A 184 9.21 -8.58 20.43
C SER A 184 9.79 -7.26 19.92
N SER A 185 9.51 -6.88 18.64
CA SER A 185 10.19 -5.78 17.96
C SER A 185 9.66 -4.38 18.28
N GLY A 186 8.47 -4.29 18.86
CA GLY A 186 7.79 -3.01 19.12
C GLY A 186 7.05 -2.44 17.90
N ALA A 187 6.76 -3.24 16.87
CA ALA A 187 5.84 -2.86 15.80
C ALA A 187 4.44 -2.59 16.34
N ASP A 188 3.76 -1.59 15.78
CA ASP A 188 2.42 -1.16 16.20
C ASP A 188 1.29 -1.88 15.46
N TRP A 189 1.52 -2.35 14.24
CA TRP A 189 0.66 -3.28 13.49
C TRP A 189 1.44 -4.04 12.43
N LEU A 190 0.82 -5.08 11.89
CA LEU A 190 1.39 -5.94 10.87
C LEU A 190 0.47 -6.07 9.66
N THR A 191 0.99 -5.84 8.46
CA THR A 191 0.29 -6.14 7.20
C THR A 191 0.86 -7.40 6.56
N ILE A 192 0.01 -8.36 6.19
CA ILE A 192 0.45 -9.65 5.66
C ILE A 192 -0.10 -9.89 4.25
N HIS A 193 0.78 -9.98 3.26
CA HIS A 193 0.41 -10.51 1.96
C HIS A 193 0.33 -12.04 2.03
N ALA A 194 -0.86 -12.57 1.79
CA ALA A 194 -1.22 -13.99 1.98
C ALA A 194 -0.57 -14.95 0.97
N ARG A 195 0.73 -14.78 0.70
CA ARG A 195 1.57 -15.64 -0.14
C ARG A 195 3.02 -15.60 0.34
N THR A 196 3.77 -16.65 0.02
CA THR A 196 5.23 -16.61 0.10
C THR A 196 5.80 -15.81 -1.07
N LYS A 197 7.11 -15.50 -1.01
CA LYS A 197 7.80 -14.84 -2.13
C LYS A 197 7.82 -15.72 -3.38
N THR A 198 8.03 -17.02 -3.23
CA THR A 198 8.09 -17.96 -4.37
C THR A 198 6.75 -18.15 -5.06
N GLN A 199 5.65 -18.05 -4.34
CA GLN A 199 4.29 -18.04 -4.92
C GLN A 199 4.00 -16.77 -5.74
N GLY A 200 4.76 -15.69 -5.50
CA GLY A 200 4.68 -14.45 -6.27
C GLY A 200 3.29 -13.80 -6.20
N TYR A 201 2.63 -13.74 -7.36
CA TYR A 201 1.28 -13.18 -7.51
C TYR A 201 0.30 -14.17 -8.14
N LYS A 202 0.66 -15.46 -8.21
CA LYS A 202 -0.21 -16.49 -8.78
C LYS A 202 -1.28 -16.89 -7.76
N PRO A 203 -2.57 -16.97 -8.16
CA PRO A 203 -3.62 -17.47 -7.28
C PRO A 203 -3.37 -18.95 -6.90
N PRO A 204 -3.90 -19.39 -5.73
CA PRO A 204 -4.68 -18.63 -4.77
C PRO A 204 -3.82 -17.78 -3.80
N ALA A 205 -4.45 -16.87 -3.03
CA ALA A 205 -3.89 -16.36 -1.80
C ALA A 205 -4.33 -17.28 -0.64
N TYR A 206 -3.49 -17.41 0.37
CA TYR A 206 -3.72 -18.29 1.51
C TYR A 206 -4.10 -17.48 2.74
N TRP A 207 -5.31 -16.91 2.71
CA TRP A 207 -5.80 -16.00 3.76
C TRP A 207 -5.91 -16.69 5.12
N ASP A 208 -6.23 -17.99 5.14
CA ASP A 208 -6.28 -18.83 6.34
C ASP A 208 -4.97 -18.83 7.13
N LYS A 209 -3.82 -18.69 6.45
CA LYS A 209 -2.51 -18.64 7.10
C LYS A 209 -2.26 -17.36 7.89
N ILE A 210 -2.99 -16.28 7.59
CA ILE A 210 -2.89 -15.02 8.34
C ILE A 210 -3.33 -15.20 9.79
N GLN A 211 -4.29 -16.10 10.07
CA GLN A 211 -4.76 -16.39 11.44
C GLN A 211 -3.62 -16.74 12.42
N ASN A 212 -2.53 -17.33 11.94
CA ASN A 212 -1.39 -17.66 12.80
C ASN A 212 -0.74 -16.44 13.45
N PHE A 213 -0.99 -15.25 12.91
CA PHE A 213 -0.48 -13.99 13.46
C PHE A 213 -1.47 -13.28 14.38
N ASN A 214 -2.72 -13.74 14.49
CA ASN A 214 -3.72 -13.13 15.38
C ASN A 214 -3.44 -13.35 16.87
N ALA A 215 -2.43 -14.19 17.21
CA ALA A 215 -1.89 -14.31 18.56
C ALA A 215 -1.00 -13.11 18.96
N LEU A 216 -0.65 -12.22 18.01
CA LEU A 216 0.04 -10.97 18.30
C LEU A 216 -0.91 -10.03 19.07
N SER A 217 -0.34 -9.24 19.98
CA SER A 217 -1.08 -8.19 20.71
C SER A 217 -1.27 -6.89 19.91
N ILE A 218 -1.00 -6.93 18.60
CA ILE A 218 -1.09 -5.80 17.67
C ILE A 218 -2.07 -6.12 16.54
N PRO A 219 -2.71 -5.11 15.92
CA PRO A 219 -3.60 -5.32 14.79
C PRO A 219 -2.91 -6.01 13.60
N VAL A 220 -3.64 -6.92 12.95
CA VAL A 220 -3.20 -7.62 11.74
C VAL A 220 -4.10 -7.23 10.57
N ILE A 221 -3.48 -6.81 9.47
CA ILE A 221 -4.14 -6.36 8.24
C ILE A 221 -3.92 -7.41 7.15
N ALA A 222 -5.00 -7.92 6.57
CA ALA A 222 -4.93 -8.89 5.48
C ALA A 222 -4.75 -8.21 4.13
N ASN A 223 -3.89 -8.79 3.28
CA ASN A 223 -3.61 -8.32 1.93
C ASN A 223 -3.42 -9.48 0.95
N GLY A 224 -3.78 -9.26 -0.30
CA GLY A 224 -3.50 -10.15 -1.43
C GLY A 224 -4.74 -10.79 -2.04
N GLU A 225 -4.84 -10.73 -3.37
CA GLU A 225 -5.86 -11.36 -4.22
C GLU A 225 -7.31 -10.89 -3.93
N ILE A 226 -7.50 -9.66 -3.49
CA ILE A 226 -8.82 -9.06 -3.27
C ILE A 226 -9.16 -8.24 -4.52
N TRP A 227 -10.13 -8.71 -5.31
CA TRP A 227 -10.59 -8.10 -6.56
C TRP A 227 -12.08 -7.75 -6.54
N THR A 228 -12.85 -8.32 -5.62
CA THR A 228 -14.29 -8.11 -5.46
C THR A 228 -14.66 -7.98 -3.98
N ALA A 229 -15.82 -7.42 -3.69
CA ALA A 229 -16.36 -7.35 -2.33
C ALA A 229 -16.55 -8.75 -1.71
N GLU A 230 -16.96 -9.75 -2.50
CA GLU A 230 -17.08 -11.13 -2.06
C GLU A 230 -15.73 -11.71 -1.63
N GLN A 231 -14.68 -11.48 -2.43
CA GLN A 231 -13.32 -11.91 -2.06
C GLN A 231 -12.81 -11.18 -0.82
N ALA A 232 -13.17 -9.91 -0.61
CA ALA A 232 -12.84 -9.19 0.60
C ALA A 232 -13.52 -9.82 1.82
N GLN A 233 -14.79 -10.17 1.73
CA GLN A 233 -15.54 -10.86 2.78
C GLN A 233 -14.91 -12.23 3.11
N ASN A 234 -14.60 -13.02 2.09
CA ASN A 234 -13.94 -14.31 2.25
C ASN A 234 -12.54 -14.16 2.88
N CYS A 235 -11.80 -13.10 2.50
CA CYS A 235 -10.51 -12.79 3.09
C CYS A 235 -10.65 -12.45 4.58
N MET A 236 -11.57 -11.58 4.95
CA MET A 236 -11.84 -11.21 6.35
C MET A 236 -12.21 -12.44 7.19
N GLN A 237 -13.06 -13.29 6.67
CA GLN A 237 -13.48 -14.53 7.35
C GLN A 237 -12.30 -15.50 7.53
N GLN A 238 -11.55 -15.79 6.47
CA GLN A 238 -10.43 -16.75 6.51
C GLN A 238 -9.25 -16.23 7.29
N ALA A 239 -8.94 -14.94 7.22
CA ALA A 239 -7.85 -14.31 7.97
C ALA A 239 -8.22 -14.00 9.42
N ALA A 240 -9.52 -14.09 9.77
CA ALA A 240 -10.08 -13.70 11.06
C ALA A 240 -9.65 -12.26 11.46
N THR A 241 -9.71 -11.33 10.52
CA THR A 241 -9.47 -9.88 10.72
C THR A 241 -10.43 -9.07 9.87
N GLN A 242 -10.85 -7.90 10.39
CA GLN A 242 -11.70 -6.96 9.64
C GLN A 242 -10.89 -5.92 8.84
N HIS A 243 -9.57 -5.90 9.01
CA HIS A 243 -8.69 -4.89 8.43
C HIS A 243 -8.11 -5.38 7.10
N LEU A 244 -8.26 -4.58 6.05
CA LEU A 244 -7.84 -4.94 4.70
C LEU A 244 -6.92 -3.91 4.07
N MET A 245 -5.91 -4.41 3.35
CA MET A 245 -5.11 -3.60 2.43
C MET A 245 -5.42 -4.03 0.99
N LEU A 246 -5.96 -3.11 0.19
CA LEU A 246 -6.34 -3.31 -1.20
C LEU A 246 -5.19 -2.93 -2.14
N GLY A 247 -4.87 -3.81 -3.07
CA GLY A 247 -3.78 -3.59 -4.04
C GLY A 247 -4.32 -3.47 -5.46
N ARG A 248 -3.93 -4.40 -6.32
CA ARG A 248 -4.28 -4.41 -7.75
C ARG A 248 -5.78 -4.36 -8.02
N GLY A 249 -6.60 -4.94 -7.14
CA GLY A 249 -8.06 -4.84 -7.24
C GLY A 249 -8.54 -3.40 -7.22
N ALA A 250 -8.00 -2.57 -6.34
CA ALA A 250 -8.33 -1.14 -6.25
C ALA A 250 -7.88 -0.32 -7.48
N VAL A 251 -6.85 -0.76 -8.21
CA VAL A 251 -6.43 -0.11 -9.47
C VAL A 251 -7.32 -0.55 -10.63
N THR A 252 -7.81 -1.79 -10.59
CA THR A 252 -8.70 -2.38 -11.60
C THR A 252 -10.14 -1.89 -11.46
N ARG A 253 -10.62 -1.77 -10.23
CA ARG A 253 -11.92 -1.23 -9.83
C ARG A 253 -11.69 -0.18 -8.73
N PRO A 254 -11.52 1.10 -9.10
CA PRO A 254 -11.24 2.17 -8.13
C PRO A 254 -12.32 2.35 -7.05
N ASP A 255 -13.52 1.87 -7.30
CA ASP A 255 -14.64 1.79 -6.35
C ASP A 255 -14.62 0.54 -5.45
N LEU A 256 -13.60 -0.30 -5.52
CA LEU A 256 -13.54 -1.55 -4.74
C LEU A 256 -13.66 -1.29 -3.24
N VAL A 257 -13.09 -0.22 -2.72
CA VAL A 257 -13.18 0.12 -1.30
C VAL A 257 -14.64 0.38 -0.90
N ALA A 258 -15.39 1.15 -1.71
CA ALA A 258 -16.81 1.41 -1.50
C ALA A 258 -17.65 0.13 -1.59
N GLN A 259 -17.36 -0.74 -2.57
CA GLN A 259 -18.03 -2.04 -2.68
C GLN A 259 -17.79 -2.93 -1.46
N VAL A 260 -16.58 -2.92 -0.90
CA VAL A 260 -16.22 -3.70 0.30
C VAL A 260 -16.99 -3.20 1.52
N ASP A 261 -17.05 -1.89 1.74
CA ASP A 261 -17.73 -1.30 2.90
C ASP A 261 -19.25 -1.45 2.78
N ASN A 262 -19.83 -1.16 1.62
CA ASN A 262 -21.27 -1.33 1.38
C ASN A 262 -21.72 -2.79 1.56
N ASN A 263 -20.92 -3.75 1.09
CA ASN A 263 -21.22 -5.17 1.28
C ASN A 263 -21.14 -5.59 2.76
N ALA A 264 -20.20 -5.03 3.52
CA ALA A 264 -20.06 -5.27 4.96
C ALA A 264 -21.24 -4.72 5.76
N GLU A 265 -21.85 -3.61 5.31
CA GLU A 265 -23.02 -2.96 5.93
C GLU A 265 -24.36 -3.49 5.40
N ASN A 266 -24.37 -4.46 4.47
CA ASN A 266 -25.57 -4.99 3.79
C ASN A 266 -26.42 -3.87 3.12
N LEU A 267 -25.77 -2.84 2.58
CA LEU A 267 -26.45 -1.77 1.88
C LEU A 267 -26.77 -2.20 0.44
N ASP A 268 -28.07 -2.19 0.08
CA ASP A 268 -28.55 -2.56 -1.25
C ASP A 268 -28.13 -1.59 -2.38
N ASN A 269 -27.56 -0.45 -2.03
CA ASN A 269 -27.26 0.64 -2.96
C ASN A 269 -25.75 0.84 -3.11
N THR A 270 -25.08 -0.11 -3.77
CA THR A 270 -23.70 0.09 -4.21
C THR A 270 -23.70 1.05 -5.40
N ALA A 271 -23.35 2.31 -5.18
CA ALA A 271 -23.00 3.22 -6.25
C ALA A 271 -21.86 2.59 -7.06
N THR A 272 -22.21 1.91 -8.13
CA THR A 272 -21.22 1.30 -9.03
C THR A 272 -20.59 2.42 -9.84
N LEU A 273 -19.29 2.59 -9.71
CA LEU A 273 -18.53 3.54 -10.52
C LEU A 273 -18.69 3.17 -12.01
N LEU A 274 -19.24 4.07 -12.80
CA LEU A 274 -19.38 3.88 -14.23
C LEU A 274 -18.13 4.36 -14.97
N TRP A 275 -17.93 3.85 -16.18
CA TRP A 275 -16.81 4.28 -17.03
C TRP A 275 -16.78 5.79 -17.24
N GLN A 276 -17.93 6.42 -17.48
CA GLN A 276 -18.05 7.85 -17.66
C GLN A 276 -17.53 8.66 -16.46
N ASP A 277 -17.68 8.14 -15.23
CA ASP A 277 -17.24 8.81 -14.00
C ASP A 277 -15.71 8.81 -13.89
N LEU A 278 -15.05 7.83 -14.52
CA LEU A 278 -13.60 7.73 -14.57
C LEU A 278 -12.93 8.64 -15.61
N ILE A 279 -13.66 9.19 -16.57
CA ILE A 279 -13.07 9.96 -17.67
C ILE A 279 -12.28 11.16 -17.16
N ALA A 280 -12.86 11.96 -16.26
CA ALA A 280 -12.18 13.11 -15.70
C ALA A 280 -10.91 12.74 -14.93
N HIS A 281 -10.92 11.64 -14.17
CA HIS A 281 -9.75 11.14 -13.45
C HIS A 281 -8.66 10.63 -14.39
N GLN A 282 -9.03 9.97 -15.49
CA GLN A 282 -8.10 9.51 -16.51
C GLN A 282 -7.47 10.67 -17.29
N ILE A 283 -8.26 11.71 -17.60
CA ILE A 283 -7.74 12.95 -18.20
C ILE A 283 -6.77 13.63 -17.24
N ASN A 284 -7.13 13.78 -15.97
CA ASN A 284 -6.25 14.33 -14.93
C ASN A 284 -4.94 13.54 -14.81
N PHE A 285 -4.99 12.19 -14.93
CA PHE A 285 -3.79 11.38 -14.99
C PHE A 285 -2.91 11.75 -16.20
N LEU A 286 -3.50 11.86 -17.39
CA LEU A 286 -2.80 12.21 -18.63
C LEU A 286 -2.29 13.65 -18.65
N GLU A 287 -2.88 14.55 -17.87
CA GLU A 287 -2.45 15.95 -17.70
C GLU A 287 -1.45 16.15 -16.55
N GLY A 288 -1.23 15.09 -15.76
CA GLY A 288 -0.30 15.12 -14.64
C GLY A 288 1.13 15.49 -15.03
N ALA A 289 1.87 16.02 -14.07
CA ALA A 289 3.28 16.36 -14.27
C ALA A 289 4.12 15.08 -14.42
N ALA A 290 4.78 14.93 -15.56
CA ALA A 290 5.73 13.86 -15.82
C ALA A 290 6.98 14.40 -16.52
N LYS A 291 8.08 13.65 -16.45
CA LYS A 291 9.34 13.99 -17.12
C LYS A 291 9.21 14.05 -18.64
N SER A 292 8.28 13.32 -19.23
CA SER A 292 7.95 13.33 -20.65
C SER A 292 6.60 12.68 -20.93
N ASP A 293 5.97 13.05 -22.06
CA ASP A 293 4.73 12.44 -22.54
C ASP A 293 4.85 10.93 -22.72
N VAL A 294 6.02 10.45 -23.16
CA VAL A 294 6.25 8.99 -23.37
C VAL A 294 6.12 8.22 -22.06
N VAL A 295 6.67 8.76 -20.95
CA VAL A 295 6.57 8.14 -19.64
C VAL A 295 5.12 8.17 -19.15
N LEU A 296 4.45 9.29 -19.27
CA LEU A 296 3.07 9.47 -18.83
C LEU A 296 2.10 8.57 -19.58
N VAL A 297 2.20 8.54 -20.92
CA VAL A 297 1.40 7.65 -21.78
C VAL A 297 1.67 6.18 -21.46
N GLY A 298 2.93 5.80 -21.21
CA GLY A 298 3.27 4.44 -20.80
C GLY A 298 2.62 4.05 -19.47
N ARG A 299 2.65 4.94 -18.50
CA ARG A 299 2.00 4.76 -17.19
C ARG A 299 0.47 4.71 -17.30
N TYR A 300 -0.12 5.59 -18.09
CA TYR A 300 -1.56 5.55 -18.37
C TYR A 300 -1.98 4.23 -19.00
N LYS A 301 -1.26 3.74 -20.00
CA LYS A 301 -1.54 2.44 -20.62
C LYS A 301 -1.41 1.27 -19.65
N GLN A 302 -0.47 1.34 -18.71
CA GLN A 302 -0.37 0.35 -17.65
C GLN A 302 -1.66 0.34 -16.79
N TRP A 303 -2.18 1.51 -16.43
CA TRP A 303 -3.44 1.63 -15.70
C TRP A 303 -4.62 1.19 -16.55
N LEU A 304 -4.77 1.68 -17.79
CA LEU A 304 -5.84 1.29 -18.70
C LEU A 304 -5.87 -0.24 -18.91
N GLY A 305 -4.70 -0.88 -19.06
CA GLY A 305 -4.60 -2.34 -19.14
C GLY A 305 -5.09 -3.08 -17.89
N MET A 306 -5.09 -2.44 -16.73
CA MET A 306 -5.72 -2.98 -15.53
C MET A 306 -7.24 -2.73 -15.53
N LEU A 307 -7.68 -1.55 -15.93
CA LEU A 307 -9.10 -1.19 -16.04
C LEU A 307 -9.86 -2.10 -17.02
N THR A 308 -9.19 -2.70 -18.03
CA THR A 308 -9.84 -3.65 -18.95
C THR A 308 -10.47 -4.86 -18.26
N LYS A 309 -10.05 -5.18 -17.04
CA LYS A 309 -10.62 -6.28 -16.26
C LYS A 309 -11.87 -5.87 -15.48
N GLY A 310 -12.08 -4.57 -15.31
CA GLY A 310 -13.18 -4.01 -14.55
C GLY A 310 -14.24 -3.29 -15.40
N PHE A 311 -13.87 -2.89 -16.64
CA PHE A 311 -14.73 -2.09 -17.53
C PHE A 311 -14.59 -2.56 -18.98
N SER A 312 -15.73 -2.85 -19.63
CA SER A 312 -15.77 -3.26 -21.05
C SER A 312 -15.29 -2.14 -22.00
N GLU A 313 -15.60 -0.89 -21.65
CA GLU A 313 -15.20 0.30 -22.40
C GLU A 313 -13.68 0.48 -22.40
N ALA A 314 -13.01 0.12 -21.29
CA ALA A 314 -11.56 0.12 -21.22
C ALA A 314 -10.93 -0.85 -22.22
N GLN A 315 -11.56 -2.01 -22.46
CA GLN A 315 -11.09 -2.98 -23.45
C GLN A 315 -11.17 -2.41 -24.88
N THR A 316 -12.28 -1.76 -25.21
CA THR A 316 -12.48 -1.08 -26.49
C THR A 316 -11.45 0.02 -26.71
N LEU A 317 -11.29 0.91 -25.74
CA LEU A 317 -10.29 1.98 -25.79
C LEU A 317 -8.86 1.42 -25.89
N TRP A 318 -8.55 0.34 -25.15
CA TRP A 318 -7.23 -0.30 -25.22
C TRP A 318 -6.89 -0.75 -26.64
N GLU A 319 -7.81 -1.41 -27.33
CA GLU A 319 -7.58 -1.86 -28.72
C GLU A 319 -7.31 -0.68 -29.67
N GLU A 320 -7.98 0.45 -29.46
CA GLU A 320 -7.81 1.66 -30.25
C GLU A 320 -6.43 2.32 -30.01
N ILE A 321 -6.03 2.49 -28.74
CA ILE A 321 -4.87 3.34 -28.39
C ILE A 321 -3.60 2.56 -28.02
N LYS A 322 -3.59 1.22 -27.99
CA LYS A 322 -2.43 0.42 -27.53
C LYS A 322 -1.11 0.74 -28.23
N ARG A 323 -1.16 1.24 -29.49
CA ARG A 323 0.02 1.66 -30.28
C ARG A 323 0.22 3.18 -30.33
N GLU A 324 -0.78 3.96 -29.90
CA GLU A 324 -0.71 5.42 -29.92
C GLU A 324 0.29 5.95 -28.89
N LYS A 325 1.04 7.00 -29.20
CA LYS A 325 2.03 7.64 -28.35
C LYS A 325 1.72 9.11 -28.08
N ASN A 326 0.80 9.68 -28.87
CA ASN A 326 0.42 11.06 -28.74
C ASN A 326 -0.64 11.20 -27.65
N ARG A 327 -0.33 11.96 -26.60
CA ARG A 327 -1.18 12.18 -25.44
C ARG A 327 -2.52 12.82 -25.81
N THR A 328 -2.52 13.82 -26.72
CA THR A 328 -3.75 14.51 -27.14
C THR A 328 -4.69 13.56 -27.88
N VAL A 329 -4.16 12.70 -28.76
CA VAL A 329 -4.96 11.70 -29.48
C VAL A 329 -5.60 10.71 -28.48
N ILE A 330 -4.85 10.29 -27.45
CA ILE A 330 -5.37 9.40 -26.41
C ILE A 330 -6.50 10.08 -25.63
N ILE A 331 -6.34 11.36 -25.24
CA ILE A 331 -7.38 12.12 -24.52
C ILE A 331 -8.64 12.22 -25.37
N ASN A 332 -8.51 12.52 -26.67
CA ASN A 332 -9.66 12.59 -27.57
C ASN A 332 -10.39 11.25 -27.71
N ALA A 333 -9.65 10.13 -27.86
CA ALA A 333 -10.23 8.80 -27.90
C ALA A 333 -10.94 8.45 -26.59
N LEU A 334 -10.32 8.78 -25.44
CA LEU A 334 -10.91 8.58 -24.12
C LEU A 334 -12.24 9.37 -23.99
N GLN A 335 -12.29 10.65 -24.39
CA GLN A 335 -13.51 11.45 -24.37
C GLN A 335 -14.60 10.89 -25.31
N ALA A 336 -14.21 10.29 -26.43
CA ALA A 336 -15.15 9.65 -27.37
C ALA A 336 -15.71 8.33 -26.86
N SER A 337 -15.02 7.64 -25.93
CA SER A 337 -15.41 6.33 -25.40
C SER A 337 -16.67 6.33 -24.50
N VAL A 338 -17.24 7.49 -24.24
CA VAL A 338 -18.49 7.67 -23.44
C VAL A 338 -19.73 7.75 -24.36
N ARG A 339 -19.54 7.79 -25.67
CA ARG A 339 -20.61 7.88 -26.66
C ARG A 339 -21.00 6.49 -27.16
#